data_879fecd429b62abdd00f346c79159bee
#
_entry.id   879fecd429b62abdd00f346c79159bee
#
_cell.length_a   1.000
_cell.length_b   1.000
_cell.length_c   1.000
_cell.angle_alpha   90.00
_cell.angle_beta   90.00
_cell.angle_gamma   90.00
#
_symmetry.space_group_name_H-M   'P 1'
#
loop_
_entity.id
_entity.type
_entity.pdbx_description
1 polymer ?
#
loop_
_entity_poly.entity_id
_entity_poly.type
_entity_poly.pdbx_seq_one_letter_code
_entity_poly.pdbx_strand_id
1 'polypeptide(L)'
;MIELSMHTDNWRCLSGSFQKAVEAARKFDLKYIEFGVVDGQDFIEGLGYSPAVSLDSNPIRLRRYLEANGLQASQIDAGYPITGPSGATFGVRYAQRAIQFAAAIGCPRIDTTDGQFKPEGYTDKEVMAITRQNYRQILEWAEDYQVIVNLETHGPYTTNPDTLEAMLQFFDSPWLRLNLDTGNTFIAGGSPVEFLKRFLSKLNYMHVKDVSPDLAAALRGESTGIAMSASAIGQGVNADNIKACIQLLKEARWNGLLSVECLGSDEILSASLAWLRQQLAAPTTPANKPPFMV
;
A
#
# COMPACT_ATOMS: atom_id res chain seq x y z
N MET A 1 15.65 -9.89 -3.14
CA MET A 1 15.88 -9.48 -1.72
C MET A 1 14.66 -8.71 -1.25
N ILE A 2 14.20 -8.97 -0.01
CA ILE A 2 13.10 -8.21 0.58
C ILE A 2 13.70 -7.07 1.40
N GLU A 3 13.28 -5.83 1.13
CA GLU A 3 13.74 -4.64 1.85
C GLU A 3 12.56 -3.96 2.57
N LEU A 4 12.86 -3.09 3.51
CA LEU A 4 11.85 -2.39 4.30
C LEU A 4 11.71 -0.94 3.85
N SER A 5 10.47 -0.48 3.83
CA SER A 5 10.05 0.90 3.66
C SER A 5 9.13 1.31 4.81
N MET A 6 8.76 2.56 4.88
CA MET A 6 7.70 3.03 5.76
C MET A 6 6.78 4.00 5.02
N HIS A 7 5.52 3.96 5.36
CA HIS A 7 4.52 4.92 4.90
C HIS A 7 4.46 6.14 5.84
N THR A 8 4.30 7.34 5.31
CA THR A 8 4.18 8.55 6.13
C THR A 8 2.91 8.60 6.97
N ASP A 9 1.91 7.77 6.66
CA ASP A 9 0.71 7.59 7.47
C ASP A 9 0.99 7.13 8.91
N ASN A 10 2.18 6.59 9.18
CA ASN A 10 2.63 6.33 10.54
C ASN A 10 2.54 7.57 11.46
N TRP A 11 2.54 8.76 10.89
CA TRP A 11 2.37 10.05 11.61
C TRP A 11 1.02 10.73 11.36
N ARG A 12 0.05 10.05 10.74
CA ARG A 12 -1.31 10.57 10.58
C ARG A 12 -1.87 10.98 11.94
N CYS A 13 -2.48 12.15 12.01
CA CYS A 13 -3.07 12.72 13.23
C CYS A 13 -2.07 13.04 14.37
N LEU A 14 -0.77 13.02 14.14
CA LEU A 14 0.26 13.26 15.15
C LEU A 14 1.08 14.51 14.85
N SER A 15 0.58 15.63 14.56
CA SER A 15 1.36 16.87 14.37
C SER A 15 2.72 16.66 13.65
N GLY A 16 2.77 15.69 12.75
CA GLY A 16 3.98 15.32 12.02
C GLY A 16 4.04 16.00 10.66
N SER A 17 5.21 16.50 10.29
CA SER A 17 5.47 16.97 8.95
C SER A 17 6.14 15.89 8.11
N PHE A 18 6.16 16.09 6.80
CA PHE A 18 6.93 15.23 5.89
C PHE A 18 8.41 15.18 6.28
N GLN A 19 8.97 16.31 6.76
CA GLN A 19 10.35 16.38 7.25
C GLN A 19 10.56 15.48 8.47
N LYS A 20 9.60 15.43 9.39
CA LYS A 20 9.66 14.54 10.55
C LYS A 20 9.63 13.07 10.14
N ALA A 21 8.82 12.70 9.14
CA ALA A 21 8.82 11.35 8.59
C ALA A 21 10.17 10.99 7.93
N VAL A 22 10.79 11.93 7.22
CA VAL A 22 12.14 11.75 6.63
C VAL A 22 13.21 11.59 7.73
N GLU A 23 13.14 12.37 8.80
CA GLU A 23 14.05 12.25 9.95
C GLU A 23 13.91 10.88 10.63
N ALA A 24 12.66 10.39 10.79
CA ALA A 24 12.42 9.07 11.35
C ALA A 24 12.94 7.95 10.45
N ALA A 25 12.73 8.03 9.13
CA ALA A 25 13.28 7.06 8.20
C ALA A 25 14.81 6.94 8.33
N ARG A 26 15.51 8.07 8.44
CA ARG A 26 16.96 8.11 8.68
C ARG A 26 17.35 7.54 10.05
N LYS A 27 16.62 7.92 11.09
CA LYS A 27 16.86 7.46 12.46
C LYS A 27 16.80 5.94 12.56
N PHE A 28 15.92 5.30 11.79
CA PHE A 28 15.73 3.85 11.77
C PHE A 28 16.48 3.13 10.64
N ASP A 29 17.41 3.82 9.97
CA ASP A 29 18.27 3.25 8.92
C ASP A 29 17.46 2.62 7.77
N LEU A 30 16.41 3.33 7.34
CA LEU A 30 15.65 2.99 6.14
C LEU A 30 16.26 3.68 4.92
N LYS A 31 16.17 3.02 3.77
CA LYS A 31 16.55 3.57 2.47
C LYS A 31 15.34 4.05 1.67
N TYR A 32 14.16 3.59 2.02
CA TYR A 32 12.94 3.79 1.27
C TYR A 32 11.87 4.43 2.12
N ILE A 33 11.13 5.34 1.50
CA ILE A 33 9.98 6.03 2.09
C ILE A 33 8.83 6.05 1.10
N GLU A 34 7.65 5.80 1.58
CA GLU A 34 6.39 5.95 0.87
C GLU A 34 5.60 7.10 1.46
N PHE A 35 4.87 7.83 0.64
CA PHE A 35 4.08 8.97 1.11
C PHE A 35 2.86 9.21 0.25
N GLY A 36 1.80 9.70 0.91
CA GLY A 36 0.61 10.17 0.26
C GLY A 36 0.83 11.47 -0.51
N VAL A 37 0.06 11.67 -1.58
CA VAL A 37 0.04 12.93 -2.31
C VAL A 37 -1.35 13.56 -2.30
N VAL A 38 -1.40 14.88 -2.46
CA VAL A 38 -2.63 15.65 -2.56
C VAL A 38 -2.62 16.49 -3.82
N ASP A 39 -3.79 16.62 -4.45
CA ASP A 39 -3.98 17.53 -5.58
C ASP A 39 -4.40 18.90 -5.05
N GLY A 40 -3.52 19.88 -5.15
CA GLY A 40 -3.71 21.22 -4.62
C GLY A 40 -2.68 21.61 -3.56
N GLN A 41 -3.06 22.46 -2.62
CA GLN A 41 -2.13 23.05 -1.66
C GLN A 41 -1.87 22.17 -0.43
N ASP A 42 -0.69 22.32 0.15
CA ASP A 42 -0.17 21.55 1.29
C ASP A 42 -0.83 21.91 2.65
N PHE A 43 -1.92 22.68 2.68
CA PHE A 43 -2.50 23.10 3.95
C PHE A 43 -2.99 21.92 4.82
N ILE A 44 -3.22 20.74 4.23
CA ILE A 44 -3.60 19.52 4.96
C ILE A 44 -2.48 19.09 5.91
N GLU A 45 -1.22 19.26 5.54
CA GLU A 45 -0.09 19.02 6.44
C GLU A 45 -0.18 19.91 7.69
N GLY A 46 -0.52 21.18 7.53
CA GLY A 46 -0.74 22.11 8.63
C GLY A 46 -1.92 21.74 9.54
N LEU A 47 -2.84 20.90 9.09
CA LEU A 47 -3.93 20.36 9.90
C LEU A 47 -3.57 19.07 10.64
N GLY A 48 -2.37 18.52 10.43
CA GLY A 48 -1.87 17.33 11.13
C GLY A 48 -2.54 16.01 10.73
N TYR A 49 -3.17 15.95 9.57
CA TYR A 49 -3.83 14.73 9.12
C TYR A 49 -2.85 13.65 8.66
N SER A 50 -1.96 14.03 7.77
CA SER A 50 -0.98 13.12 7.20
C SER A 50 0.16 13.93 6.61
N PRO A 51 1.41 13.50 6.76
CA PRO A 51 2.55 14.11 6.08
C PRO A 51 2.51 13.78 4.59
N ALA A 52 1.57 14.39 3.86
CA ALA A 52 1.42 14.26 2.42
C ALA A 52 2.22 15.32 1.66
N VAL A 53 2.47 15.07 0.39
CA VAL A 53 3.15 15.98 -0.52
C VAL A 53 2.17 16.47 -1.58
N SER A 54 2.14 17.78 -1.84
CA SER A 54 1.33 18.33 -2.93
C SER A 54 1.90 17.96 -4.29
N LEU A 55 1.04 17.56 -5.21
CA LEU A 55 1.40 17.36 -6.61
C LEU A 55 1.79 18.67 -7.33
N ASP A 56 1.52 19.83 -6.72
CA ASP A 56 1.98 21.14 -7.19
C ASP A 56 3.38 21.51 -6.69
N SER A 57 3.94 20.71 -5.77
CA SER A 57 5.32 20.89 -5.29
C SER A 57 6.33 20.66 -6.41
N ASN A 58 7.50 21.28 -6.28
CA ASN A 58 8.58 21.07 -7.23
C ASN A 58 9.20 19.67 -7.07
N PRO A 59 8.96 18.73 -7.99
CA PRO A 59 9.41 17.34 -7.84
C PRO A 59 10.94 17.20 -7.83
N ILE A 60 11.65 18.09 -8.53
CA ILE A 60 13.13 18.05 -8.56
C ILE A 60 13.71 18.47 -7.20
N ARG A 61 13.07 19.41 -6.51
CA ARG A 61 13.49 19.79 -5.14
C ARG A 61 13.21 18.65 -4.17
N LEU A 62 12.06 18.00 -4.27
CA LEU A 62 11.73 16.84 -3.43
C LEU A 62 12.72 15.70 -3.66
N ARG A 63 12.99 15.33 -4.91
CA ARG A 63 13.98 14.29 -5.22
C ARG A 63 15.34 14.61 -4.59
N ARG A 64 15.86 15.81 -4.79
CA ARG A 64 17.15 16.23 -4.19
C ARG A 64 17.12 16.21 -2.66
N TYR A 65 15.99 16.56 -2.07
CA TYR A 65 15.82 16.51 -0.62
C TYR A 65 15.89 15.07 -0.09
N LEU A 66 15.20 14.13 -0.74
CA LEU A 66 15.26 12.70 -0.39
C LEU A 66 16.69 12.16 -0.58
N GLU A 67 17.30 12.41 -1.74
CA GLU A 67 18.69 11.99 -2.04
C GLU A 67 19.70 12.52 -1.02
N ALA A 68 19.58 13.81 -0.63
CA ALA A 68 20.43 14.42 0.38
C ALA A 68 20.25 13.79 1.78
N ASN A 69 19.11 13.13 2.01
CA ASN A 69 18.83 12.39 3.24
C ASN A 69 19.11 10.88 3.11
N GLY A 70 19.68 10.42 1.97
CA GLY A 70 19.97 9.01 1.73
C GLY A 70 18.73 8.15 1.47
N LEU A 71 17.61 8.78 1.08
CA LEU A 71 16.32 8.13 0.88
C LEU A 71 15.92 8.11 -0.61
N GLN A 72 15.13 7.10 -0.96
CA GLN A 72 14.44 6.98 -2.23
C GLN A 72 12.94 6.82 -1.99
N ALA A 73 12.13 7.47 -2.83
CA ALA A 73 10.70 7.22 -2.83
C ALA A 73 10.44 5.79 -3.33
N SER A 74 9.80 4.98 -2.51
CA SER A 74 9.47 3.59 -2.84
C SER A 74 8.17 3.47 -3.61
N GLN A 75 7.17 4.24 -3.21
CA GLN A 75 5.83 4.32 -3.78
C GLN A 75 5.24 5.68 -3.45
N ILE A 76 4.35 6.17 -4.29
CA ILE A 76 3.46 7.29 -4.00
C ILE A 76 2.07 6.75 -3.77
N ASP A 77 1.51 6.99 -2.60
CA ASP A 77 0.11 6.69 -2.34
C ASP A 77 -0.77 7.78 -2.98
N ALA A 78 -1.45 7.40 -4.06
CA ALA A 78 -2.45 8.19 -4.75
C ALA A 78 -3.85 7.71 -4.35
N GLY A 79 -4.19 7.86 -3.07
CA GLY A 79 -5.32 7.24 -2.37
C GLY A 79 -6.71 7.72 -2.79
N TYR A 80 -6.87 8.48 -3.87
CA TYR A 80 -8.20 8.84 -4.36
C TYR A 80 -8.86 7.66 -5.08
N PRO A 81 -10.17 7.41 -4.83
CA PRO A 81 -10.88 6.29 -5.45
C PRO A 81 -10.87 6.31 -6.97
N ILE A 82 -10.48 5.19 -7.57
CA ILE A 82 -10.48 5.01 -9.04
C ILE A 82 -11.76 4.35 -9.55
N THR A 83 -12.57 3.77 -8.66
CA THR A 83 -13.77 3.04 -9.04
C THR A 83 -14.94 3.94 -9.41
N GLY A 84 -15.71 3.49 -10.38
CA GLY A 84 -16.96 4.09 -10.76
C GLY A 84 -16.87 5.54 -11.28
N PRO A 85 -17.98 6.30 -11.19
CA PRO A 85 -18.07 7.64 -11.76
C PRO A 85 -17.16 8.68 -11.09
N SER A 86 -16.90 8.54 -9.78
CA SER A 86 -15.98 9.42 -9.06
C SER A 86 -14.56 9.26 -9.60
N GLY A 87 -14.14 8.02 -9.86
CA GLY A 87 -12.88 7.71 -10.53
C GLY A 87 -12.80 8.37 -11.91
N ALA A 88 -13.86 8.27 -12.72
CA ALA A 88 -13.92 8.90 -14.05
C ALA A 88 -13.85 10.44 -14.00
N THR A 89 -14.42 11.05 -12.96
CA THR A 89 -14.46 12.52 -12.84
C THR A 89 -13.16 13.11 -12.31
N PHE A 90 -12.56 12.49 -11.29
CA PHE A 90 -11.40 13.05 -10.58
C PHE A 90 -10.24 12.08 -10.50
N GLY A 91 -10.51 10.79 -10.21
CA GLY A 91 -9.49 9.80 -9.90
C GLY A 91 -8.51 9.55 -11.03
N VAL A 92 -8.98 9.48 -12.27
CA VAL A 92 -8.13 9.28 -13.47
C VAL A 92 -7.10 10.39 -13.58
N ARG A 93 -7.56 11.66 -13.55
CA ARG A 93 -6.67 12.80 -13.65
C ARG A 93 -5.68 12.87 -12.49
N TYR A 94 -6.15 12.58 -11.31
CA TYR A 94 -5.32 12.56 -10.12
C TYR A 94 -4.22 11.50 -10.23
N ALA A 95 -4.56 10.27 -10.62
CA ALA A 95 -3.58 9.20 -10.84
C ALA A 95 -2.58 9.54 -11.96
N GLN A 96 -3.04 10.16 -13.06
CA GLN A 96 -2.16 10.63 -14.14
C GLN A 96 -1.15 11.67 -13.65
N ARG A 97 -1.57 12.61 -12.81
CA ARG A 97 -0.66 13.59 -12.19
C ARG A 97 0.31 12.92 -11.22
N ALA A 98 -0.16 11.96 -10.43
CA ALA A 98 0.69 11.18 -9.53
C ALA A 98 1.75 10.38 -10.31
N ILE A 99 1.41 9.80 -11.47
CA ILE A 99 2.34 9.12 -12.37
C ILE A 99 3.43 10.08 -12.87
N GLN A 100 3.05 11.26 -13.36
CA GLN A 100 4.01 12.28 -13.79
C GLN A 100 4.95 12.70 -12.65
N PHE A 101 4.38 12.93 -11.50
CA PHE A 101 5.13 13.31 -10.30
C PHE A 101 6.09 12.20 -9.86
N ALA A 102 5.62 10.95 -9.84
CA ALA A 102 6.43 9.77 -9.54
C ALA A 102 7.64 9.66 -10.47
N ALA A 103 7.41 9.74 -11.77
CA ALA A 103 8.49 9.72 -12.76
C ALA A 103 9.50 10.84 -12.54
N ALA A 104 9.03 12.06 -12.25
CA ALA A 104 9.89 13.22 -12.04
C ALA A 104 10.77 13.13 -10.79
N ILE A 105 10.28 12.48 -9.73
CA ILE A 105 11.08 12.23 -8.50
C ILE A 105 11.91 10.95 -8.56
N GLY A 106 11.75 10.12 -9.60
CA GLY A 106 12.43 8.82 -9.73
C GLY A 106 11.75 7.71 -8.92
N CYS A 107 10.48 7.85 -8.57
CA CYS A 107 9.69 6.81 -7.91
C CYS A 107 9.13 5.83 -8.94
N PRO A 108 9.35 4.51 -8.81
CA PRO A 108 8.98 3.55 -9.85
C PRO A 108 7.49 3.16 -9.87
N ARG A 109 6.71 3.59 -8.87
CA ARG A 109 5.31 3.15 -8.75
C ARG A 109 4.43 4.15 -8.01
N ILE A 110 3.15 4.06 -8.29
CA ILE A 110 2.09 4.67 -7.48
C ILE A 110 1.16 3.60 -6.94
N ASP A 111 0.47 3.92 -5.85
CA ASP A 111 -0.63 3.14 -5.32
C ASP A 111 -1.98 3.75 -5.68
N THR A 112 -3.00 2.92 -5.84
CA THR A 112 -4.37 3.34 -6.14
C THR A 112 -5.35 2.50 -5.36
N THR A 113 -6.47 3.10 -4.98
CA THR A 113 -7.52 2.46 -4.19
C THR A 113 -8.88 2.45 -4.90
N ASP A 114 -9.74 1.50 -4.54
CA ASP A 114 -11.13 1.47 -4.94
C ASP A 114 -12.06 2.29 -4.02
N GLY A 115 -11.50 2.94 -3.00
CA GLY A 115 -12.26 3.72 -2.02
C GLY A 115 -12.86 2.87 -0.90
N GLN A 116 -13.70 3.48 -0.06
CA GLN A 116 -14.27 2.84 1.12
C GLN A 116 -15.68 2.27 0.88
N PHE A 117 -16.40 2.83 -0.08
CA PHE A 117 -17.81 2.53 -0.29
C PHE A 117 -18.10 2.22 -1.76
N LYS A 118 -19.10 1.37 -1.99
CA LYS A 118 -19.65 1.16 -3.32
C LYS A 118 -20.37 2.42 -3.80
N PRO A 119 -20.19 2.84 -5.06
CA PRO A 119 -20.93 3.97 -5.62
C PRO A 119 -22.43 3.75 -5.58
N GLU A 120 -23.18 4.71 -5.01
CA GLU A 120 -24.64 4.65 -4.95
C GLU A 120 -25.27 4.79 -6.34
N GLY A 121 -26.38 4.11 -6.56
CA GLY A 121 -27.14 4.16 -7.80
C GLY A 121 -26.57 3.37 -8.98
N TYR A 122 -25.52 2.59 -8.75
CA TYR A 122 -24.87 1.74 -9.77
C TYR A 122 -24.83 0.29 -9.33
N THR A 123 -25.00 -0.62 -10.29
CA THR A 123 -24.73 -2.04 -10.09
C THR A 123 -23.21 -2.31 -10.09
N ASP A 124 -22.76 -3.38 -9.43
CA ASP A 124 -21.34 -3.77 -9.45
C ASP A 124 -20.82 -3.97 -10.89
N LYS A 125 -21.65 -4.46 -11.81
CA LYS A 125 -21.31 -4.63 -13.23
C LYS A 125 -21.01 -3.29 -13.91
N GLU A 126 -21.82 -2.27 -13.65
CA GLU A 126 -21.63 -0.93 -14.19
C GLU A 126 -20.38 -0.28 -13.59
N VAL A 127 -20.20 -0.38 -12.27
CA VAL A 127 -19.01 0.11 -11.59
C VAL A 127 -17.74 -0.52 -12.16
N MET A 128 -17.72 -1.85 -12.32
CA MET A 128 -16.57 -2.55 -12.88
C MET A 128 -16.29 -2.17 -14.34
N ALA A 129 -17.33 -1.93 -15.14
CA ALA A 129 -17.17 -1.48 -16.53
C ALA A 129 -16.56 -0.07 -16.60
N ILE A 130 -17.03 0.86 -15.76
CA ILE A 130 -16.49 2.22 -15.66
C ILE A 130 -15.05 2.16 -15.12
N THR A 131 -14.79 1.40 -14.07
CA THR A 131 -13.46 1.23 -13.47
C THR A 131 -12.46 0.70 -14.49
N ARG A 132 -12.86 -0.25 -15.34
CA ARG A 132 -12.01 -0.74 -16.41
C ARG A 132 -11.63 0.37 -17.40
N GLN A 133 -12.55 1.27 -17.75
CA GLN A 133 -12.25 2.42 -18.61
C GLN A 133 -11.32 3.43 -17.91
N ASN A 134 -11.50 3.63 -16.59
CA ASN A 134 -10.63 4.48 -15.81
C ASN A 134 -9.18 3.95 -15.84
N TYR A 135 -8.99 2.65 -15.57
CA TYR A 135 -7.67 2.03 -15.62
C TYR A 135 -7.06 2.03 -17.01
N ARG A 136 -7.85 1.96 -18.10
CA ARG A 136 -7.31 2.11 -19.45
C ARG A 136 -6.56 3.44 -19.59
N GLN A 137 -7.21 4.54 -19.20
CA GLN A 137 -6.63 5.89 -19.32
C GLN A 137 -5.41 6.09 -18.40
N ILE A 138 -5.42 5.46 -17.23
CA ILE A 138 -4.30 5.51 -16.29
C ILE A 138 -3.11 4.72 -16.83
N LEU A 139 -3.36 3.53 -17.38
CA LEU A 139 -2.30 2.63 -17.84
C LEU A 139 -1.60 3.12 -19.12
N GLU A 140 -2.26 3.89 -19.97
CA GLU A 140 -1.62 4.61 -21.09
C GLU A 140 -0.51 5.54 -20.57
N TRP A 141 -0.78 6.28 -19.49
CA TRP A 141 0.23 7.12 -18.84
C TRP A 141 1.29 6.30 -18.10
N ALA A 142 0.88 5.23 -17.43
CA ALA A 142 1.79 4.34 -16.73
C ALA A 142 2.85 3.75 -17.67
N GLU A 143 2.46 3.35 -18.88
CA GLU A 143 3.34 2.86 -19.93
C GLU A 143 4.29 3.95 -20.43
N ASP A 144 3.77 5.13 -20.80
CA ASP A 144 4.56 6.24 -21.31
C ASP A 144 5.63 6.72 -20.31
N TYR A 145 5.27 6.79 -19.04
CA TYR A 145 6.16 7.23 -17.95
C TYR A 145 6.94 6.09 -17.28
N GLN A 146 6.68 4.83 -17.65
CA GLN A 146 7.28 3.63 -17.06
C GLN A 146 7.11 3.56 -15.53
N VAL A 147 5.91 3.89 -15.06
CA VAL A 147 5.52 3.86 -13.65
C VAL A 147 4.49 2.76 -13.42
N ILE A 148 4.76 1.87 -12.48
CA ILE A 148 3.81 0.81 -12.10
C ILE A 148 2.64 1.44 -11.34
N VAL A 149 1.44 1.01 -11.66
CA VAL A 149 0.21 1.33 -10.94
C VAL A 149 -0.16 0.11 -10.10
N ASN A 150 0.01 0.20 -8.82
CA ASN A 150 -0.45 -0.81 -7.89
C ASN A 150 -1.92 -0.58 -7.55
N LEU A 151 -2.65 -1.67 -7.46
CA LEU A 151 -3.99 -1.74 -6.94
C LEU A 151 -3.91 -2.26 -5.51
N GLU A 152 -4.27 -1.42 -4.54
CA GLU A 152 -4.24 -1.79 -3.13
C GLU A 152 -5.47 -2.60 -2.74
N THR A 153 -5.30 -3.60 -1.87
CA THR A 153 -6.42 -4.21 -1.15
C THR A 153 -6.92 -3.25 -0.08
N HIS A 154 -8.02 -2.54 -0.37
CA HIS A 154 -8.51 -1.46 0.46
C HIS A 154 -10.04 -1.48 0.64
N GLY A 155 -10.81 -1.31 -0.42
CA GLY A 155 -12.25 -1.15 -0.38
C GLY A 155 -13.05 -2.40 -0.77
N PRO A 156 -14.35 -2.24 -1.04
CA PRO A 156 -15.27 -3.36 -1.19
C PRO A 156 -15.02 -4.24 -2.42
N TYR A 157 -14.29 -3.75 -3.43
CA TYR A 157 -13.95 -4.53 -4.62
C TYR A 157 -12.58 -5.19 -4.48
N THR A 158 -11.60 -4.51 -3.91
CA THR A 158 -10.23 -5.01 -3.82
C THR A 158 -10.01 -5.95 -2.63
N THR A 159 -10.85 -5.88 -1.59
CA THR A 159 -10.85 -6.86 -0.49
C THR A 159 -11.69 -8.12 -0.77
N ASN A 160 -12.42 -8.15 -1.89
CA ASN A 160 -13.04 -9.35 -2.40
C ASN A 160 -12.11 -10.02 -3.43
N PRO A 161 -11.68 -11.28 -3.22
CA PRO A 161 -10.66 -11.90 -4.07
C PRO A 161 -11.11 -12.11 -5.52
N ASP A 162 -12.40 -12.32 -5.79
CA ASP A 162 -12.89 -12.54 -7.14
C ASP A 162 -12.98 -11.24 -7.95
N THR A 163 -13.41 -10.15 -7.32
CA THR A 163 -13.41 -8.84 -7.97
C THR A 163 -12.01 -8.29 -8.12
N LEU A 164 -11.12 -8.49 -7.16
CA LEU A 164 -9.70 -8.12 -7.26
C LEU A 164 -9.03 -8.85 -8.44
N GLU A 165 -9.29 -10.15 -8.60
CA GLU A 165 -8.77 -10.91 -9.74
C GLU A 165 -9.27 -10.34 -11.07
N ALA A 166 -10.57 -10.05 -11.17
CA ALA A 166 -11.14 -9.42 -12.36
C ALA A 166 -10.50 -8.06 -12.66
N MET A 167 -10.22 -7.25 -11.63
CA MET A 167 -9.56 -5.95 -11.80
C MET A 167 -8.10 -6.11 -12.26
N LEU A 168 -7.33 -7.02 -11.68
CA LEU A 168 -5.95 -7.32 -12.07
C LEU A 168 -5.83 -7.92 -13.48
N GLN A 169 -6.95 -8.44 -14.02
CA GLN A 169 -7.07 -8.99 -15.36
C GLN A 169 -7.72 -8.02 -16.36
N PHE A 170 -8.02 -6.78 -15.99
CA PHE A 170 -8.59 -5.80 -16.92
C PHE A 170 -7.78 -5.63 -18.18
N PHE A 171 -6.46 -5.74 -18.06
CA PHE A 171 -5.51 -5.61 -19.15
C PHE A 171 -4.33 -6.54 -18.92
N ASP A 172 -3.81 -7.11 -20.00
CA ASP A 172 -2.51 -7.81 -19.98
C ASP A 172 -1.40 -6.76 -20.06
N SER A 173 -1.14 -6.11 -18.91
CA SER A 173 -0.20 -5.02 -18.79
C SER A 173 0.82 -5.30 -17.68
N PRO A 174 2.10 -5.06 -17.92
CA PRO A 174 3.12 -5.13 -16.88
C PRO A 174 2.99 -3.99 -15.87
N TRP A 175 2.25 -2.94 -16.21
CA TRP A 175 2.10 -1.73 -15.40
C TRP A 175 0.96 -1.80 -14.38
N LEU A 176 0.06 -2.80 -14.44
CA LEU A 176 -0.97 -3.04 -13.44
C LEU A 176 -0.55 -4.18 -12.51
N ARG A 177 -0.32 -3.87 -11.25
CA ARG A 177 0.17 -4.79 -10.24
C ARG A 177 -0.64 -4.70 -8.95
N LEU A 178 -0.26 -5.47 -7.96
CA LEU A 178 -0.90 -5.53 -6.65
C LEU A 178 0.01 -4.91 -5.58
N ASN A 179 -0.57 -4.06 -4.74
CA ASN A 179 -0.13 -3.77 -3.39
C ASN A 179 -1.03 -4.53 -2.41
N LEU A 180 -0.52 -5.55 -1.74
CA LEU A 180 -1.29 -6.28 -0.74
C LEU A 180 -1.15 -5.59 0.62
N ASP A 181 -2.25 -5.02 1.13
CA ASP A 181 -2.32 -4.55 2.52
C ASP A 181 -2.82 -5.67 3.44
N THR A 182 -1.98 -6.05 4.39
CA THR A 182 -2.28 -7.13 5.33
C THR A 182 -3.36 -6.78 6.35
N GLY A 183 -3.42 -5.51 6.77
CA GLY A 183 -4.40 -5.03 7.74
C GLY A 183 -5.77 -4.84 7.13
N ASN A 184 -5.84 -4.17 5.98
CA ASN A 184 -7.11 -3.92 5.28
C ASN A 184 -7.77 -5.24 4.86
N THR A 185 -6.98 -6.17 4.29
CA THR A 185 -7.46 -7.52 3.95
C THR A 185 -7.99 -8.27 5.18
N PHE A 186 -7.28 -8.18 6.31
CA PHE A 186 -7.69 -8.81 7.55
C PHE A 186 -8.97 -8.19 8.12
N ILE A 187 -9.08 -6.88 8.19
CA ILE A 187 -10.28 -6.17 8.71
C ILE A 187 -11.51 -6.46 7.85
N ALA A 188 -11.37 -6.53 6.55
CA ALA A 188 -12.45 -6.93 5.64
C ALA A 188 -12.93 -8.39 5.81
N GLY A 189 -12.35 -9.15 6.75
CA GLY A 189 -12.69 -10.54 7.03
C GLY A 189 -11.88 -11.55 6.22
N GLY A 190 -11.04 -11.11 5.27
CA GLY A 190 -10.18 -11.95 4.45
C GLY A 190 -8.98 -12.52 5.19
N SER A 191 -8.23 -13.39 4.50
CA SER A 191 -6.95 -13.92 4.93
C SER A 191 -5.84 -13.33 4.06
N PRO A 192 -4.94 -12.50 4.60
CA PRO A 192 -3.80 -11.98 3.83
C PRO A 192 -2.94 -13.08 3.22
N VAL A 193 -2.85 -14.23 3.90
CA VAL A 193 -2.09 -15.40 3.44
C VAL A 193 -2.72 -16.01 2.18
N GLU A 194 -4.04 -16.18 2.15
CA GLU A 194 -4.73 -16.72 0.98
C GLU A 194 -4.73 -15.74 -0.20
N PHE A 195 -4.86 -14.43 0.07
CA PHE A 195 -4.68 -13.40 -0.96
C PHE A 195 -3.27 -13.45 -1.54
N LEU A 196 -2.25 -13.52 -0.70
CA LEU A 196 -0.87 -13.62 -1.17
C LEU A 196 -0.64 -14.85 -2.02
N LYS A 197 -1.14 -16.03 -1.63
CA LYS A 197 -1.03 -17.26 -2.41
C LYS A 197 -1.68 -17.12 -3.79
N ARG A 198 -2.90 -16.55 -3.83
CA ARG A 198 -3.67 -16.39 -5.08
C ARG A 198 -3.02 -15.39 -6.03
N PHE A 199 -2.47 -14.29 -5.50
CA PHE A 199 -2.04 -13.14 -6.28
C PHE A 199 -0.52 -12.90 -6.30
N LEU A 200 0.28 -13.84 -5.83
CA LEU A 200 1.74 -13.69 -5.72
C LEU A 200 2.41 -13.27 -7.03
N SER A 201 1.94 -13.77 -8.18
CA SER A 201 2.46 -13.42 -9.51
C SER A 201 2.20 -11.97 -9.92
N LYS A 202 1.24 -11.32 -9.30
CA LYS A 202 0.90 -9.90 -9.52
C LYS A 202 1.45 -8.98 -8.42
N LEU A 203 1.96 -9.54 -7.32
CA LEU A 203 2.48 -8.76 -6.19
C LEU A 203 3.70 -7.94 -6.59
N ASN A 204 3.63 -6.64 -6.37
CA ASN A 204 4.73 -5.71 -6.59
C ASN A 204 5.18 -5.00 -5.32
N TYR A 205 4.24 -4.79 -4.40
CA TYR A 205 4.44 -4.07 -3.15
C TYR A 205 3.56 -4.64 -2.05
N MET A 206 3.90 -4.42 -0.78
CA MET A 206 3.10 -4.92 0.32
C MET A 206 3.08 -3.93 1.47
N HIS A 207 1.90 -3.45 1.83
CA HIS A 207 1.68 -2.76 3.08
C HIS A 207 1.59 -3.78 4.21
N VAL A 208 2.44 -3.58 5.21
CA VAL A 208 2.43 -4.41 6.41
C VAL A 208 1.78 -3.61 7.54
N LYS A 209 0.61 -4.09 7.93
CA LYS A 209 -0.24 -3.44 8.93
C LYS A 209 -0.77 -4.50 9.90
N ASP A 210 -0.46 -4.35 11.18
CA ASP A 210 -1.04 -5.18 12.23
C ASP A 210 -2.30 -4.53 12.81
N VAL A 211 -3.14 -5.30 13.45
CA VAL A 211 -4.46 -4.87 13.92
C VAL A 211 -4.59 -5.13 15.40
N SER A 212 -5.00 -4.11 16.17
CA SER A 212 -5.25 -4.26 17.60
C SER A 212 -6.45 -5.18 17.86
N PRO A 213 -6.47 -5.90 19.00
CA PRO A 213 -7.62 -6.73 19.37
C PRO A 213 -8.95 -5.97 19.40
N ASP A 214 -8.95 -4.74 19.94
CA ASP A 214 -10.16 -3.92 20.03
C ASP A 214 -10.69 -3.50 18.65
N LEU A 215 -9.78 -3.12 17.74
CA LEU A 215 -10.15 -2.78 16.36
C LEU A 215 -10.71 -4.01 15.63
N ALA A 216 -10.09 -5.16 15.80
CA ALA A 216 -10.57 -6.40 15.20
C ALA A 216 -11.94 -6.80 15.75
N ALA A 217 -12.14 -6.69 17.07
CA ALA A 217 -13.43 -6.99 17.69
C ALA A 217 -14.55 -6.06 17.23
N ALA A 218 -14.23 -4.80 16.92
CA ALA A 218 -15.21 -3.80 16.51
C ALA A 218 -15.56 -3.87 15.02
N LEU A 219 -14.62 -4.16 14.14
CA LEU A 219 -14.77 -3.89 12.70
C LEU A 219 -14.51 -5.09 11.78
N ARG A 220 -13.88 -6.18 12.25
CA ARG A 220 -13.52 -7.28 11.37
C ARG A 220 -14.75 -7.96 10.75
N GLY A 221 -14.80 -7.93 9.41
CA GLY A 221 -15.91 -8.47 8.63
C GLY A 221 -17.09 -7.52 8.46
N GLU A 222 -17.15 -6.42 9.23
CA GLU A 222 -18.23 -5.42 9.17
C GLU A 222 -17.86 -4.20 8.31
N SER A 223 -16.58 -4.01 8.05
CA SER A 223 -16.07 -2.86 7.30
C SER A 223 -14.99 -3.27 6.34
N THR A 224 -14.87 -2.51 5.26
CA THR A 224 -13.75 -2.54 4.33
C THR A 224 -12.94 -1.25 4.48
N GLY A 225 -11.73 -1.24 3.91
CA GLY A 225 -10.88 -0.06 3.94
C GLY A 225 -9.97 -0.03 5.16
N ILE A 226 -9.83 1.10 5.76
CA ILE A 226 -8.69 1.44 6.60
C ILE A 226 -8.67 0.68 7.93
N ALA A 227 -7.67 -0.18 8.11
CA ALA A 227 -7.28 -0.74 9.40
C ALA A 227 -6.29 0.21 10.11
N MET A 228 -6.80 1.33 10.63
CA MET A 228 -5.95 2.29 11.35
C MET A 228 -5.69 1.80 12.77
N SER A 229 -4.56 1.16 12.99
CA SER A 229 -4.17 0.59 14.28
C SER A 229 -2.87 1.20 14.79
N ALA A 230 -2.84 1.51 16.10
CA ALA A 230 -1.64 1.91 16.81
C ALA A 230 -0.82 0.72 17.35
N SER A 231 -1.17 -0.51 16.99
CA SER A 231 -0.37 -1.69 17.34
C SER A 231 0.90 -1.73 16.50
N ALA A 232 2.04 -1.93 17.15
CA ALA A 232 3.26 -2.26 16.43
C ALA A 232 3.10 -3.61 15.72
N ILE A 233 3.72 -3.74 14.54
CA ILE A 233 3.69 -4.99 13.78
C ILE A 233 4.31 -6.10 14.63
N GLY A 234 3.61 -7.22 14.75
CA GLY A 234 3.98 -8.35 15.59
C GLY A 234 3.37 -8.30 17.00
N GLN A 235 2.58 -7.28 17.34
CA GLN A 235 1.91 -7.14 18.64
C GLN A 235 0.38 -7.19 18.53
N GLY A 236 -0.16 -7.18 17.34
CA GLY A 236 -1.60 -7.26 17.08
C GLY A 236 -2.07 -8.69 16.79
N VAL A 237 -3.36 -8.81 16.47
CA VAL A 237 -4.00 -10.10 16.17
C VAL A 237 -3.76 -10.60 14.75
N ASN A 238 -3.14 -9.79 13.89
CA ASN A 238 -2.78 -10.16 12.52
C ASN A 238 -1.31 -10.61 12.38
N ALA A 239 -0.55 -10.62 13.48
CA ALA A 239 0.88 -10.92 13.50
C ALA A 239 1.24 -12.26 12.86
N ASP A 240 0.47 -13.32 13.15
CA ASP A 240 0.71 -14.66 12.60
C ASP A 240 0.49 -14.71 11.08
N ASN A 241 -0.52 -13.99 10.56
CA ASN A 241 -0.73 -13.86 9.12
C ASN A 241 0.43 -13.13 8.45
N ILE A 242 0.92 -12.03 9.04
CA ILE A 242 2.06 -11.27 8.52
C ILE A 242 3.30 -12.16 8.48
N LYS A 243 3.55 -12.90 9.56
CA LYS A 243 4.67 -13.86 9.62
C LYS A 243 4.57 -14.94 8.53
N ALA A 244 3.38 -15.49 8.33
CA ALA A 244 3.14 -16.48 7.28
C ALA A 244 3.33 -15.89 5.87
N CYS A 245 2.88 -14.65 5.65
CA CYS A 245 3.13 -13.93 4.39
C CYS A 245 4.63 -13.75 4.13
N ILE A 246 5.40 -13.30 5.12
CA ILE A 246 6.86 -13.14 4.99
C ILE A 246 7.52 -14.48 4.65
N GLN A 247 7.09 -15.57 5.28
CA GLN A 247 7.61 -16.91 4.99
C GLN A 247 7.34 -17.33 3.53
N LEU A 248 6.11 -17.12 3.03
CA LEU A 248 5.75 -17.39 1.64
C LEU A 248 6.57 -16.56 0.66
N LEU A 249 6.78 -15.28 0.94
CA LEU A 249 7.60 -14.39 0.10
C LEU A 249 9.05 -14.88 0.02
N LYS A 250 9.61 -15.37 1.13
CA LYS A 250 10.97 -15.93 1.19
C LYS A 250 11.06 -17.24 0.41
N GLU A 251 10.10 -18.15 0.56
CA GLU A 251 10.01 -19.41 -0.18
C GLU A 251 9.92 -19.18 -1.69
N ALA A 252 9.12 -18.17 -2.10
CA ALA A 252 8.98 -17.75 -3.48
C ALA A 252 10.20 -16.96 -4.01
N ARG A 253 11.18 -16.65 -3.17
CA ARG A 253 12.31 -15.77 -3.49
C ARG A 253 11.85 -14.42 -4.06
N TRP A 254 10.73 -13.92 -3.57
CA TRP A 254 10.19 -12.65 -4.00
C TRP A 254 11.18 -11.52 -3.73
N ASN A 255 11.21 -10.56 -4.64
CA ASN A 255 12.07 -9.38 -4.55
C ASN A 255 11.20 -8.12 -4.56
N GLY A 256 11.20 -7.38 -3.47
CA GLY A 256 10.35 -6.19 -3.36
C GLY A 256 10.43 -5.55 -1.98
N LEU A 257 9.47 -4.70 -1.70
CA LEU A 257 9.42 -3.86 -0.52
C LEU A 257 8.22 -4.19 0.37
N LEU A 258 8.47 -4.25 1.66
CA LEU A 258 7.46 -4.26 2.72
C LEU A 258 7.45 -2.87 3.35
N SER A 259 6.34 -2.15 3.22
CA SER A 259 6.15 -0.83 3.78
C SER A 259 5.39 -0.92 5.10
N VAL A 260 5.99 -0.42 6.17
CA VAL A 260 5.33 -0.32 7.48
C VAL A 260 4.26 0.74 7.41
N GLU A 261 3.01 0.36 7.65
CA GLU A 261 1.89 1.28 7.72
C GLU A 261 1.09 1.04 9.01
N CYS A 262 1.25 1.92 9.98
CA CYS A 262 0.54 1.88 11.26
C CYS A 262 0.33 3.32 11.76
N LEU A 263 -0.59 3.50 12.71
CA LEU A 263 -0.63 4.73 13.48
C LEU A 263 0.37 4.64 14.60
N GLY A 264 1.23 5.65 14.76
CA GLY A 264 2.11 5.54 15.88
C GLY A 264 3.14 6.62 16.06
N SER A 265 4.02 6.30 16.96
CA SER A 265 5.18 7.07 17.35
C SER A 265 6.43 6.41 16.81
N ASP A 266 7.56 7.04 17.09
CA ASP A 266 8.88 6.46 16.86
C ASP A 266 9.04 5.09 17.56
N GLU A 267 8.43 4.90 18.74
CA GLU A 267 8.49 3.65 19.50
C GLU A 267 7.76 2.52 18.75
N ILE A 268 6.56 2.80 18.22
CA ILE A 268 5.77 1.82 17.46
C ILE A 268 6.49 1.46 16.16
N LEU A 269 7.03 2.45 15.44
CA LEU A 269 7.82 2.18 14.24
C LEU A 269 9.07 1.36 14.55
N SER A 270 9.80 1.72 15.61
CA SER A 270 10.99 1.00 16.05
C SER A 270 10.69 -0.46 16.36
N ALA A 271 9.62 -0.73 17.13
CA ALA A 271 9.19 -2.08 17.46
C ALA A 271 8.78 -2.87 16.22
N SER A 272 8.02 -2.26 15.32
CA SER A 272 7.59 -2.85 14.04
C SER A 272 8.78 -3.26 13.17
N LEU A 273 9.74 -2.35 12.97
CA LEU A 273 10.94 -2.61 12.19
C LEU A 273 11.83 -3.69 12.81
N ALA A 274 11.97 -3.68 14.13
CA ALA A 274 12.76 -4.70 14.83
C ALA A 274 12.15 -6.10 14.63
N TRP A 275 10.82 -6.21 14.77
CA TRP A 275 10.13 -7.47 14.55
C TRP A 275 10.22 -7.93 13.09
N LEU A 276 10.01 -7.06 12.12
CA LEU A 276 10.12 -7.39 10.69
C LEU A 276 11.54 -7.84 10.32
N ARG A 277 12.57 -7.13 10.80
CA ARG A 277 13.97 -7.52 10.58
C ARG A 277 14.25 -8.92 11.15
N GLN A 278 13.70 -9.25 12.32
CA GLN A 278 13.79 -10.58 12.91
C GLN A 278 13.13 -11.65 12.03
N GLN A 279 11.91 -11.40 11.51
CA GLN A 279 11.22 -12.36 10.64
C GLN A 279 11.96 -12.56 9.30
N LEU A 280 12.52 -11.49 8.74
CA LEU A 280 13.31 -11.56 7.52
C LEU A 280 14.62 -12.34 7.69
N ALA A 281 15.28 -12.18 8.84
CA ALA A 281 16.53 -12.90 9.18
C ALA A 281 16.29 -14.36 9.56
N ALA A 282 15.10 -14.73 10.05
CA ALA A 282 14.78 -16.11 10.44
C ALA A 282 14.94 -17.07 9.24
N PRO A 283 15.42 -18.31 9.44
CA PRO A 283 15.51 -19.27 8.35
C PRO A 283 14.14 -19.59 7.77
N THR A 284 14.09 -19.89 6.46
CA THR A 284 12.88 -20.45 5.84
C THR A 284 12.57 -21.80 6.45
N THR A 285 11.40 -21.94 7.06
CA THR A 285 10.95 -23.25 7.54
C THR A 285 10.59 -24.09 6.30
N PRO A 286 11.19 -25.29 6.10
CA PRO A 286 10.80 -26.13 4.98
C PRO A 286 9.29 -26.42 5.08
N ALA A 287 8.56 -26.23 3.99
CA ALA A 287 7.18 -26.68 3.92
C ALA A 287 7.14 -28.16 4.32
N ASN A 288 6.35 -28.52 5.34
CA ASN A 288 6.11 -29.91 5.68
C ASN A 288 5.60 -30.60 4.41
N LYS A 289 6.45 -31.38 3.75
CA LYS A 289 5.98 -32.29 2.70
C LYS A 289 4.93 -33.19 3.35
N PRO A 290 3.73 -33.32 2.78
CA PRO A 290 2.79 -34.30 3.29
C PRO A 290 3.50 -35.65 3.32
N PRO A 291 3.27 -36.49 4.35
CA PRO A 291 3.86 -37.81 4.39
C PRO A 291 3.42 -38.55 3.13
N PHE A 292 4.39 -39.07 2.39
CA PHE A 292 4.14 -39.93 1.24
C PHE A 292 3.18 -41.02 1.69
N MET A 293 1.96 -41.07 1.13
CA MET A 293 1.20 -42.31 1.15
C MET A 293 1.97 -43.28 0.25
N VAL A 294 2.47 -44.31 0.88
CA VAL A 294 3.03 -45.49 0.23
C VAL A 294 1.87 -46.36 -0.22
#